data_95418677fed1b68ca74c2de52f6eedb2
#
_entry.id   95418677fed1b68ca74c2de52f6eedb2
#
_cell.length_a   1.000
_cell.length_b   1.000
_cell.length_c   1.000
_cell.angle_alpha   90.00
_cell.angle_beta   90.00
_cell.angle_gamma   90.00
#
_symmetry.space_group_name_H-M   'P 1'
#
loop_
_entity.id
_entity.type
_entity.pdbx_description
1 polymer ?
#
loop_
_entity_poly.entity_id
_entity_poly.type
_entity_poly.pdbx_seq_one_letter_code
_entity_poly.pdbx_strand_id
1 'polypeptide(L)'
;MGKLQGKLAIITGGSTGIGLASAKLFVEEGAYVFITGRRQKELDKAVKAIGSNVTGVQGDVTKLADLDRLYETVGKKGRLDVVFANAGFGEFAPLDKITEQHFDSLFNTNVKGALFTVQKSLRLLNDGGSIILTGSVAGSKGTPAFGTYGATKAAVRNFVRAWTVELKDRRIRSNVLSPGPTETPAIGQQPADAMERLLSTIPMGRMGKADEIAKAALFLASDDSSFVTGIELFVDGGRAQI
;
A
#
# COMPACT_ATOMS: atom_id res chain seq x y z
N MET A 1 -10.15 -19.79 -13.29
CA MET A 1 -9.08 -18.90 -13.77
C MET A 1 -8.83 -17.88 -12.67
N GLY A 2 -7.56 -17.62 -12.31
CA GLY A 2 -7.24 -16.64 -11.25
C GLY A 2 -7.64 -15.23 -11.66
N LYS A 3 -8.01 -14.39 -10.70
CA LYS A 3 -8.51 -13.00 -10.93
C LYS A 3 -7.47 -12.06 -11.56
N LEU A 4 -6.19 -12.41 -11.47
CA LEU A 4 -5.06 -11.64 -12.04
C LEU A 4 -4.27 -12.48 -13.06
N GLN A 5 -4.91 -13.46 -13.68
CA GLN A 5 -4.23 -14.35 -14.64
C GLN A 5 -3.53 -13.57 -15.75
N GLY A 6 -2.22 -13.75 -15.86
CA GLY A 6 -1.37 -13.11 -16.88
C GLY A 6 -1.10 -11.62 -16.64
N LYS A 7 -1.57 -11.04 -15.54
CA LYS A 7 -1.32 -9.63 -15.17
C LYS A 7 0.07 -9.44 -14.59
N LEU A 8 0.64 -8.25 -14.80
CA LEU A 8 1.91 -7.82 -14.22
C LEU A 8 1.65 -6.76 -13.15
N ALA A 9 2.10 -7.01 -11.93
CA ALA A 9 1.87 -6.13 -10.79
C ALA A 9 3.18 -5.67 -10.13
N ILE A 10 3.16 -4.46 -9.58
CA ILE A 10 4.19 -3.93 -8.66
C ILE A 10 3.56 -3.73 -7.28
N ILE A 11 4.30 -4.12 -6.22
CA ILE A 11 3.93 -3.85 -4.82
C ILE A 11 5.13 -3.26 -4.08
N THR A 12 5.09 -1.97 -3.74
CA THR A 12 6.14 -1.38 -2.90
C THR A 12 5.91 -1.76 -1.43
N GLY A 13 7.01 -1.95 -0.67
CA GLY A 13 6.90 -2.49 0.69
C GLY A 13 6.39 -3.94 0.72
N GLY A 14 6.64 -4.72 -0.36
CA GLY A 14 6.16 -6.09 -0.54
C GLY A 14 6.92 -7.16 0.25
N SER A 15 7.89 -6.79 1.08
CA SER A 15 8.71 -7.74 1.83
C SER A 15 8.13 -8.18 3.18
N THR A 16 7.12 -7.49 3.71
CA THR A 16 6.51 -7.80 5.02
C THR A 16 5.04 -7.35 5.07
N GLY A 17 4.30 -7.82 6.09
CA GLY A 17 2.96 -7.34 6.42
C GLY A 17 1.97 -7.42 5.25
N ILE A 18 1.18 -6.35 5.09
CA ILE A 18 0.13 -6.26 4.06
C ILE A 18 0.70 -6.43 2.65
N GLY A 19 1.86 -5.81 2.36
CA GLY A 19 2.48 -5.91 1.05
C GLY A 19 2.88 -7.34 0.68
N LEU A 20 3.45 -8.09 1.64
CA LEU A 20 3.81 -9.50 1.43
C LEU A 20 2.56 -10.39 1.26
N ALA A 21 1.55 -10.20 2.09
CA ALA A 21 0.29 -10.93 1.99
C ALA A 21 -0.38 -10.68 0.62
N SER A 22 -0.40 -9.43 0.18
CA SER A 22 -0.93 -9.07 -1.14
C SER A 22 -0.11 -9.67 -2.28
N ALA A 23 1.23 -9.69 -2.18
CA ALA A 23 2.08 -10.28 -3.20
C ALA A 23 1.84 -11.79 -3.34
N LYS A 24 1.71 -12.52 -2.22
CA LYS A 24 1.36 -13.94 -2.23
C LYS A 24 0.03 -14.17 -2.92
N LEU A 25 -1.00 -13.47 -2.49
CA LEU A 25 -2.34 -13.63 -3.04
C LEU A 25 -2.42 -13.27 -4.53
N PHE A 26 -1.71 -12.22 -4.97
CA PHE A 26 -1.68 -11.84 -6.39
C PHE A 26 -1.01 -12.91 -7.25
N VAL A 27 0.06 -13.54 -6.74
CA VAL A 27 0.71 -14.68 -7.43
C VAL A 27 -0.20 -15.90 -7.46
N GLU A 28 -0.88 -16.23 -6.37
CA GLU A 28 -1.88 -17.32 -6.29
C GLU A 28 -3.02 -17.11 -7.31
N GLU A 29 -3.38 -15.85 -7.57
CA GLU A 29 -4.39 -15.43 -8.53
C GLU A 29 -3.86 -15.27 -9.97
N GLY A 30 -2.62 -15.70 -10.23
CA GLY A 30 -2.04 -15.81 -11.57
C GLY A 30 -1.25 -14.60 -12.06
N ALA A 31 -0.97 -13.61 -11.20
CA ALA A 31 -0.12 -12.48 -11.56
C ALA A 31 1.38 -12.84 -11.50
N TYR A 32 2.16 -12.10 -12.28
CA TYR A 32 3.59 -11.95 -12.00
C TYR A 32 3.81 -10.68 -11.19
N VAL A 33 4.51 -10.77 -10.05
CA VAL A 33 4.60 -9.66 -9.10
C VAL A 33 6.04 -9.20 -8.91
N PHE A 34 6.28 -7.90 -9.07
CA PHE A 34 7.50 -7.25 -8.60
C PHE A 34 7.26 -6.71 -7.19
N ILE A 35 8.13 -7.05 -6.25
CA ILE A 35 8.11 -6.50 -4.90
C ILE A 35 9.37 -5.69 -4.64
N THR A 36 9.25 -4.58 -3.90
CA THR A 36 10.42 -3.80 -3.47
C THR A 36 10.41 -3.56 -1.97
N GLY A 37 11.62 -3.41 -1.41
CA GLY A 37 11.86 -3.11 -0.01
C GLY A 37 13.32 -2.73 0.23
N ARG A 38 13.58 -2.02 1.32
CA ARG A 38 14.92 -1.50 1.64
C ARG A 38 15.90 -2.57 2.10
N ARG A 39 15.41 -3.59 2.82
CA ARG A 39 16.22 -4.61 3.49
C ARG A 39 16.31 -5.85 2.60
N GLN A 40 17.50 -6.09 2.02
CA GLN A 40 17.71 -7.20 1.10
C GLN A 40 17.35 -8.55 1.74
N LYS A 41 17.78 -8.82 2.97
CA LYS A 41 17.49 -10.09 3.66
C LYS A 41 15.98 -10.37 3.78
N GLU A 42 15.18 -9.34 4.08
CA GLU A 42 13.72 -9.49 4.18
C GLU A 42 13.08 -9.66 2.79
N LEU A 43 13.63 -9.02 1.78
CA LEU A 43 13.19 -9.16 0.41
C LEU A 43 13.45 -10.58 -0.11
N ASP A 44 14.65 -11.13 0.16
CA ASP A 44 15.02 -12.51 -0.22
C ASP A 44 14.12 -13.55 0.46
N LYS A 45 13.84 -13.35 1.76
CA LYS A 45 12.88 -14.20 2.49
C LYS A 45 11.48 -14.14 1.87
N ALA A 46 11.03 -12.94 1.50
CA ALA A 46 9.73 -12.75 0.89
C ALA A 46 9.64 -13.45 -0.47
N VAL A 47 10.64 -13.28 -1.35
CA VAL A 47 10.72 -13.96 -2.64
C VAL A 47 10.69 -15.47 -2.44
N LYS A 48 11.48 -16.01 -1.50
CA LYS A 48 11.47 -17.43 -1.18
C LYS A 48 10.11 -17.93 -0.65
N ALA A 49 9.44 -17.12 0.17
CA ALA A 49 8.14 -17.47 0.75
C ALA A 49 6.97 -17.38 -0.26
N ILE A 50 7.10 -16.56 -1.29
CA ILE A 50 6.14 -16.48 -2.41
C ILE A 50 6.41 -17.63 -3.40
N GLY A 51 7.66 -17.92 -3.70
CA GLY A 51 8.10 -19.03 -4.53
C GLY A 51 8.26 -18.66 -6.00
N SER A 52 7.22 -18.77 -6.79
CA SER A 52 7.23 -18.52 -8.25
C SER A 52 6.61 -17.19 -8.62
N ASN A 53 6.78 -16.76 -9.88
CA ASN A 53 6.14 -15.56 -10.45
C ASN A 53 6.36 -14.28 -9.64
N VAL A 54 7.51 -14.16 -8.99
CA VAL A 54 7.90 -13.00 -8.21
C VAL A 54 9.34 -12.57 -8.50
N THR A 55 9.58 -11.26 -8.51
CA THR A 55 10.93 -10.68 -8.54
C THR A 55 11.05 -9.64 -7.43
N GLY A 56 12.08 -9.79 -6.58
CA GLY A 56 12.45 -8.80 -5.59
C GLY A 56 13.44 -7.80 -6.18
N VAL A 57 13.16 -6.51 -6.05
CA VAL A 57 14.08 -5.42 -6.43
C VAL A 57 14.34 -4.57 -5.20
N GLN A 58 15.57 -4.60 -4.67
CA GLN A 58 15.93 -3.75 -3.53
C GLN A 58 15.81 -2.27 -3.91
N GLY A 59 15.17 -1.48 -3.07
CA GLY A 59 15.04 -0.05 -3.30
C GLY A 59 14.32 0.67 -2.16
N ASP A 60 14.58 1.97 -2.08
CA ASP A 60 13.93 2.91 -1.19
C ASP A 60 13.05 3.84 -2.03
N VAL A 61 11.74 3.88 -1.78
CA VAL A 61 10.78 4.71 -2.53
C VAL A 61 11.06 6.21 -2.37
N THR A 62 11.84 6.62 -1.37
CA THR A 62 12.26 8.00 -1.20
C THR A 62 13.36 8.43 -2.17
N LYS A 63 14.04 7.45 -2.82
CA LYS A 63 15.14 7.64 -3.76
C LYS A 63 14.65 7.42 -5.19
N LEU A 64 14.59 8.49 -5.98
CA LEU A 64 14.06 8.41 -7.35
C LEU A 64 14.86 7.46 -8.25
N ALA A 65 16.19 7.37 -8.06
CA ALA A 65 17.05 6.45 -8.80
C ALA A 65 16.72 4.97 -8.50
N ASP A 66 16.28 4.64 -7.27
CA ASP A 66 15.85 3.28 -6.93
C ASP A 66 14.54 2.93 -7.63
N LEU A 67 13.62 3.90 -7.75
CA LEU A 67 12.40 3.74 -8.54
C LEU A 67 12.70 3.61 -10.03
N ASP A 68 13.65 4.37 -10.57
CA ASP A 68 14.06 4.24 -11.97
C ASP A 68 14.56 2.83 -12.26
N ARG A 69 15.49 2.30 -11.43
CA ARG A 69 16.00 0.93 -11.53
C ARG A 69 14.89 -0.13 -11.44
N LEU A 70 13.90 0.11 -10.53
CA LEU A 70 12.74 -0.77 -10.41
C LEU A 70 11.97 -0.83 -11.73
N TYR A 71 11.61 0.32 -12.32
CA TYR A 71 10.82 0.38 -13.56
C TYR A 71 11.61 -0.05 -14.79
N GLU A 72 12.92 0.10 -14.83
CA GLU A 72 13.78 -0.50 -15.86
C GLU A 72 13.72 -2.03 -15.78
N THR A 73 13.76 -2.59 -14.57
CA THR A 73 13.66 -4.04 -14.36
C THR A 73 12.29 -4.57 -14.78
N VAL A 74 11.23 -3.88 -14.41
CA VAL A 74 9.86 -4.20 -14.80
C VAL A 74 9.69 -4.15 -16.31
N GLY A 75 10.18 -3.09 -16.95
CA GLY A 75 10.05 -2.89 -18.40
C GLY A 75 10.67 -4.00 -19.25
N LYS A 76 11.68 -4.72 -18.73
CA LYS A 76 12.27 -5.91 -19.38
C LYS A 76 11.30 -7.11 -19.38
N LYS A 77 10.35 -7.15 -18.47
CA LYS A 77 9.33 -8.21 -18.35
C LYS A 77 8.07 -7.90 -19.17
N GLY A 78 7.71 -6.63 -19.29
CA GLY A 78 6.52 -6.19 -20.00
C GLY A 78 5.89 -4.92 -19.44
N ARG A 79 4.60 -4.74 -19.71
CA ARG A 79 3.81 -3.61 -19.23
C ARG A 79 3.03 -3.98 -17.98
N LEU A 80 2.80 -3.00 -17.12
CA LEU A 80 2.09 -3.17 -15.86
C LEU A 80 0.57 -3.14 -16.05
N ASP A 81 -0.13 -3.91 -15.24
CA ASP A 81 -1.58 -3.84 -15.07
C ASP A 81 -1.95 -3.27 -13.70
N VAL A 82 -1.12 -3.51 -12.68
CA VAL A 82 -1.41 -3.10 -11.30
C VAL A 82 -0.21 -2.43 -10.66
N VAL A 83 -0.45 -1.28 -10.03
CA VAL A 83 0.52 -0.58 -9.18
C VAL A 83 -0.05 -0.46 -7.78
N PHE A 84 0.53 -1.18 -6.82
CA PHE A 84 0.19 -1.06 -5.41
C PHE A 84 1.29 -0.31 -4.66
N ALA A 85 1.13 1.01 -4.49
CA ALA A 85 2.01 1.85 -3.69
C ALA A 85 1.69 1.66 -2.21
N ASN A 86 2.26 0.60 -1.62
CA ASN A 86 1.99 0.18 -0.26
C ASN A 86 3.10 0.59 0.74
N ALA A 87 4.32 0.86 0.27
CA ALA A 87 5.41 1.26 1.15
C ALA A 87 5.04 2.48 2.00
N GLY A 88 5.19 2.35 3.31
CA GLY A 88 4.89 3.40 4.26
C GLY A 88 5.12 2.94 5.70
N PHE A 89 5.12 3.87 6.62
CA PHE A 89 5.19 3.61 8.05
C PHE A 89 4.46 4.71 8.83
N GLY A 90 4.14 4.41 10.09
CA GLY A 90 3.60 5.36 11.05
C GLY A 90 4.52 5.49 12.25
N GLU A 91 4.61 6.69 12.78
CA GLU A 91 5.38 7.00 13.99
C GLU A 91 4.59 7.97 14.84
N PHE A 92 4.49 7.69 16.16
CA PHE A 92 3.79 8.52 17.10
C PHE A 92 4.68 9.65 17.60
N ALA A 93 4.17 10.88 17.54
CA ALA A 93 4.77 12.04 18.20
C ALA A 93 3.66 13.00 18.64
N PRO A 94 3.56 13.37 19.94
CA PRO A 94 2.72 14.46 20.40
C PRO A 94 3.06 15.76 19.66
N LEU A 95 2.08 16.66 19.52
CA LEU A 95 2.21 17.87 18.71
C LEU A 95 3.45 18.70 19.09
N ASP A 96 3.72 18.84 20.39
CA ASP A 96 4.87 19.58 20.93
C ASP A 96 6.23 18.88 20.81
N LYS A 97 6.23 17.61 20.35
CA LYS A 97 7.44 16.78 20.15
C LYS A 97 7.75 16.49 18.67
N ILE A 98 6.92 16.99 17.76
CA ILE A 98 7.16 16.81 16.32
C ILE A 98 8.42 17.61 15.93
N THR A 99 9.40 16.92 15.35
CA THR A 99 10.61 17.53 14.77
C THR A 99 10.48 17.59 13.25
N GLU A 100 11.28 18.46 12.61
CA GLU A 100 11.41 18.52 11.15
C GLU A 100 11.79 17.14 10.58
N GLN A 101 12.75 16.45 11.20
CA GLN A 101 13.14 15.09 10.79
C GLN A 101 11.98 14.08 10.86
N HIS A 102 11.16 14.13 11.93
CA HIS A 102 9.96 13.30 12.04
C HIS A 102 8.99 13.59 10.90
N PHE A 103 8.70 14.86 10.65
CA PHE A 103 7.82 15.28 9.56
C PHE A 103 8.34 14.82 8.20
N ASP A 104 9.60 15.13 7.88
CA ASP A 104 10.22 14.80 6.60
C ASP A 104 10.28 13.29 6.34
N SER A 105 10.61 12.50 7.33
CA SER A 105 10.71 11.04 7.18
C SER A 105 9.36 10.44 6.79
N LEU A 106 8.26 10.89 7.40
CA LEU A 106 6.91 10.44 7.11
C LEU A 106 6.44 10.94 5.74
N PHE A 107 6.60 12.23 5.44
CA PHE A 107 6.16 12.79 4.16
C PHE A 107 6.99 12.26 2.98
N ASN A 108 8.31 12.13 3.14
CA ASN A 108 9.17 11.58 2.09
C ASN A 108 8.79 10.14 1.75
N THR A 109 8.48 9.31 2.76
CA THR A 109 8.12 7.92 2.49
C THR A 109 6.67 7.79 2.01
N ASN A 110 5.72 8.31 2.79
CA ASN A 110 4.30 8.03 2.59
C ASN A 110 3.66 8.86 1.48
N VAL A 111 4.17 10.06 1.22
CA VAL A 111 3.60 10.99 0.23
C VAL A 111 4.46 11.05 -1.03
N LYS A 112 5.71 11.53 -0.91
CA LYS A 112 6.64 11.63 -2.04
C LYS A 112 6.90 10.25 -2.67
N GLY A 113 7.19 9.23 -1.84
CA GLY A 113 7.44 7.87 -2.31
C GLY A 113 6.23 7.28 -3.05
N ALA A 114 5.02 7.47 -2.53
CA ALA A 114 3.80 7.02 -3.19
C ALA A 114 3.56 7.75 -4.53
N LEU A 115 3.68 9.09 -4.53
CA LEU A 115 3.54 9.92 -5.74
C LEU A 115 4.47 9.44 -6.86
N PHE A 116 5.78 9.35 -6.59
CA PHE A 116 6.75 8.98 -7.62
C PHE A 116 6.72 7.51 -7.99
N THR A 117 6.28 6.63 -7.09
CA THR A 117 5.95 5.24 -7.46
C THR A 117 4.91 5.22 -8.57
N VAL A 118 3.82 5.97 -8.42
CA VAL A 118 2.76 6.02 -9.44
C VAL A 118 3.22 6.78 -10.69
N GLN A 119 3.77 7.98 -10.53
CA GLN A 119 4.18 8.82 -11.67
C GLN A 119 5.13 8.08 -12.62
N LYS A 120 6.16 7.42 -12.08
CA LYS A 120 7.14 6.68 -12.90
C LYS A 120 6.56 5.42 -13.54
N SER A 121 5.48 4.86 -12.96
CA SER A 121 4.81 3.69 -13.54
C SER A 121 4.03 4.01 -14.81
N LEU A 122 3.56 5.25 -14.99
CA LEU A 122 2.61 5.62 -16.03
C LEU A 122 3.08 5.29 -17.47
N ARG A 123 4.39 5.31 -17.71
CA ARG A 123 4.97 4.93 -19.01
C ARG A 123 4.82 3.43 -19.33
N LEU A 124 4.74 2.59 -18.28
CA LEU A 124 4.62 1.14 -18.40
C LEU A 124 3.20 0.64 -18.09
N LEU A 125 2.39 1.42 -17.40
CA LEU A 125 1.05 1.02 -17.01
C LEU A 125 0.14 0.94 -18.24
N ASN A 126 -0.57 -0.17 -18.37
CA ASN A 126 -1.55 -0.38 -19.42
C ASN A 126 -2.78 0.51 -19.24
N ASP A 127 -3.44 0.85 -20.34
CA ASP A 127 -4.77 1.43 -20.27
C ASP A 127 -5.75 0.40 -19.67
N GLY A 128 -6.67 0.88 -18.83
CA GLY A 128 -7.51 0.02 -18.01
C GLY A 128 -6.83 -0.53 -16.75
N GLY A 129 -5.57 -0.14 -16.49
CA GLY A 129 -4.82 -0.58 -15.31
C GLY A 129 -5.41 -0.11 -13.98
N SER A 130 -4.89 -0.63 -12.88
CA SER A 130 -5.32 -0.29 -11.51
C SER A 130 -4.17 0.27 -10.67
N ILE A 131 -4.42 1.43 -10.04
CA ILE A 131 -3.54 2.07 -9.06
C ILE A 131 -4.19 1.95 -7.69
N ILE A 132 -3.43 1.44 -6.70
CA ILE A 132 -3.86 1.30 -5.32
C ILE A 132 -2.85 2.01 -4.43
N LEU A 133 -3.31 2.92 -3.57
CA LEU A 133 -2.48 3.55 -2.54
C LEU A 133 -2.90 3.03 -1.16
N THR A 134 -1.93 2.75 -0.29
CA THR A 134 -2.21 2.43 1.11
C THR A 134 -2.52 3.70 1.89
N GLY A 135 -3.80 3.88 2.22
CA GLY A 135 -4.31 4.85 3.16
C GLY A 135 -4.18 4.40 4.61
N SER A 136 -5.08 4.88 5.43
CA SER A 136 -5.28 4.46 6.84
C SER A 136 -6.55 5.11 7.39
N VAL A 137 -7.22 4.49 8.34
CA VAL A 137 -8.27 5.14 9.14
C VAL A 137 -7.78 6.44 9.77
N ALA A 138 -6.48 6.56 10.08
CA ALA A 138 -5.89 7.79 10.62
C ALA A 138 -5.88 8.96 9.63
N GLY A 139 -6.09 8.73 8.34
CA GLY A 139 -6.26 9.79 7.34
C GLY A 139 -7.64 10.45 7.36
N SER A 140 -8.62 9.83 8.04
CA SER A 140 -10.01 10.28 8.10
C SER A 140 -10.52 10.48 9.53
N LYS A 141 -9.88 9.83 10.52
CA LYS A 141 -10.25 9.92 11.94
C LYS A 141 -9.05 10.43 12.76
N GLY A 142 -9.28 11.45 13.59
CA GLY A 142 -8.24 11.98 14.49
C GLY A 142 -7.73 10.91 15.46
N THR A 143 -6.40 10.79 15.56
CA THR A 143 -5.75 9.89 16.51
C THR A 143 -4.69 10.69 17.26
N PRO A 144 -4.74 10.76 18.61
CA PRO A 144 -3.76 11.49 19.41
C PRO A 144 -2.32 11.06 19.08
N ALA A 145 -1.42 12.02 19.04
CA ALA A 145 0.00 11.84 18.70
C ALA A 145 0.29 11.20 17.32
N PHE A 146 -0.73 11.09 16.44
CA PHE A 146 -0.57 10.47 15.13
C PHE A 146 -0.94 11.44 13.98
N GLY A 147 -0.95 12.75 14.28
CA GLY A 147 -1.40 13.80 13.35
C GLY A 147 -0.57 13.88 12.07
N THR A 148 0.77 13.88 12.17
CA THR A 148 1.65 13.92 10.99
C THR A 148 1.43 12.70 10.07
N TYR A 149 1.35 11.50 10.65
CA TYR A 149 1.03 10.30 9.88
C TYR A 149 -0.35 10.40 9.23
N GLY A 150 -1.39 10.81 9.98
CA GLY A 150 -2.73 11.03 9.47
C GLY A 150 -2.75 12.01 8.28
N ALA A 151 -2.00 13.11 8.39
CA ALA A 151 -1.86 14.09 7.31
C ALA A 151 -1.26 13.45 6.03
N THR A 152 -0.24 12.57 6.16
CA THR A 152 0.29 11.85 5.00
C THR A 152 -0.77 10.96 4.33
N LYS A 153 -1.65 10.34 5.11
CA LYS A 153 -2.71 9.46 4.59
C LYS A 153 -3.90 10.24 4.00
N ALA A 154 -4.18 11.42 4.51
CA ALA A 154 -5.11 12.35 3.88
C ALA A 154 -4.58 12.87 2.53
N ALA A 155 -3.26 13.14 2.43
CA ALA A 155 -2.62 13.56 1.18
C ALA A 155 -2.76 12.48 0.07
N VAL A 156 -2.48 11.21 0.36
CA VAL A 156 -2.60 10.14 -0.65
C VAL A 156 -4.05 9.92 -1.07
N ARG A 157 -5.00 10.12 -0.18
CA ARG A 157 -6.43 10.11 -0.52
C ARG A 157 -6.78 11.19 -1.55
N ASN A 158 -6.22 12.39 -1.40
CA ASN A 158 -6.46 13.47 -2.36
C ASN A 158 -5.83 13.18 -3.73
N PHE A 159 -4.63 12.58 -3.77
CA PHE A 159 -4.00 12.17 -5.03
C PHE A 159 -4.92 11.28 -5.87
N VAL A 160 -5.51 10.27 -5.24
CA VAL A 160 -6.39 9.31 -5.93
C VAL A 160 -7.58 10.03 -6.58
N ARG A 161 -8.18 11.01 -5.92
CA ARG A 161 -9.28 11.80 -6.48
C ARG A 161 -8.84 12.60 -7.72
N ALA A 162 -7.68 13.26 -7.66
CA ALA A 162 -7.12 14.00 -8.78
C ALA A 162 -6.79 13.05 -9.96
N TRP A 163 -6.09 11.94 -9.68
CA TRP A 163 -5.67 10.98 -10.71
C TRP A 163 -6.84 10.26 -11.38
N THR A 164 -7.96 10.07 -10.67
CA THR A 164 -9.20 9.54 -11.28
C THR A 164 -9.67 10.39 -12.45
N VAL A 165 -9.53 11.71 -12.35
CA VAL A 165 -9.88 12.65 -13.42
C VAL A 165 -8.78 12.74 -14.48
N GLU A 166 -7.52 12.85 -14.04
CA GLU A 166 -6.36 13.00 -14.93
C GLU A 166 -6.13 11.77 -15.84
N LEU A 167 -6.44 10.56 -15.34
CA LEU A 167 -6.18 9.30 -16.04
C LEU A 167 -7.43 8.69 -16.72
N LYS A 168 -8.55 9.42 -16.76
CA LYS A 168 -9.84 8.93 -17.31
C LYS A 168 -9.74 8.44 -18.75
N ASP A 169 -9.01 9.16 -19.60
CA ASP A 169 -8.90 8.84 -21.03
C ASP A 169 -8.14 7.52 -21.26
N ARG A 170 -7.29 7.15 -20.30
CA ARG A 170 -6.59 5.86 -20.23
C ARG A 170 -7.40 4.78 -19.50
N ARG A 171 -8.58 5.11 -18.99
CA ARG A 171 -9.46 4.20 -18.21
C ARG A 171 -8.73 3.56 -17.01
N ILE A 172 -7.71 4.23 -16.47
CA ILE A 172 -6.97 3.76 -15.30
C ILE A 172 -7.80 4.06 -14.06
N ARG A 173 -8.04 3.04 -13.24
CA ARG A 173 -8.70 3.18 -11.95
C ARG A 173 -7.68 3.54 -10.88
N SER A 174 -8.04 4.43 -9.98
CA SER A 174 -7.17 4.87 -8.88
C SER A 174 -7.97 4.86 -7.58
N ASN A 175 -7.53 4.08 -6.58
CA ASN A 175 -8.26 3.89 -5.33
C ASN A 175 -7.32 3.87 -4.13
N VAL A 176 -7.86 4.22 -2.95
CA VAL A 176 -7.17 4.09 -1.67
C VAL A 176 -7.70 2.86 -0.94
N LEU A 177 -6.80 2.05 -0.43
CA LEU A 177 -7.08 0.99 0.53
C LEU A 177 -6.67 1.48 1.92
N SER A 178 -7.62 1.66 2.82
CA SER A 178 -7.41 2.22 4.17
C SER A 178 -7.63 1.16 5.26
N PRO A 179 -6.54 0.48 5.69
CA PRO A 179 -6.61 -0.47 6.78
C PRO A 179 -6.90 0.21 8.11
N GLY A 180 -7.62 -0.51 8.98
CA GLY A 180 -7.59 -0.31 10.41
C GLY A 180 -6.36 -0.94 11.06
N PRO A 181 -6.33 -1.05 12.40
CA PRO A 181 -5.30 -1.79 13.11
C PRO A 181 -5.21 -3.22 12.59
N THR A 182 -4.03 -3.58 12.09
CA THR A 182 -3.78 -4.86 11.40
C THR A 182 -2.58 -5.55 12.03
N GLU A 183 -2.69 -6.85 12.32
CA GLU A 183 -1.61 -7.69 12.83
C GLU A 183 -0.45 -7.73 11.83
N THR A 184 0.55 -6.91 12.06
CA THR A 184 1.76 -6.82 11.24
C THR A 184 2.97 -6.59 12.14
N PRO A 185 4.19 -6.90 11.66
CA PRO A 185 5.40 -6.59 12.42
C PRO A 185 5.55 -5.10 12.77
N ALA A 186 4.85 -4.20 12.05
CA ALA A 186 4.90 -2.76 12.30
C ALA A 186 4.16 -2.34 13.59
N ILE A 187 3.13 -3.09 14.03
CA ILE A 187 2.43 -2.81 15.29
C ILE A 187 3.27 -3.28 16.49
N GLY A 188 4.10 -4.31 16.29
CA GLY A 188 4.94 -4.86 17.35
C GLY A 188 4.15 -5.46 18.51
N GLN A 189 4.86 -5.67 19.65
CA GLN A 189 4.22 -6.06 20.90
C GLN A 189 3.85 -4.81 21.68
N GLN A 190 2.56 -4.61 21.90
CA GLN A 190 2.03 -3.51 22.71
C GLN A 190 1.76 -4.01 24.14
N PRO A 191 1.87 -3.13 25.16
CA PRO A 191 1.36 -3.43 26.51
C PRO A 191 -0.11 -3.87 26.47
N ALA A 192 -0.50 -4.80 27.37
CA ALA A 192 -1.84 -5.39 27.35
C ALA A 192 -2.97 -4.33 27.45
N ASP A 193 -2.77 -3.32 28.28
CA ASP A 193 -3.72 -2.22 28.50
C ASP A 193 -3.86 -1.30 27.24
N ALA A 194 -2.77 -1.09 26.52
CA ALA A 194 -2.78 -0.36 25.25
C ALA A 194 -3.48 -1.17 24.15
N MET A 195 -3.27 -2.48 24.15
CA MET A 195 -3.95 -3.39 23.23
C MET A 195 -5.45 -3.43 23.50
N GLU A 196 -5.88 -3.56 24.74
CA GLU A 196 -7.28 -3.55 25.13
C GLU A 196 -7.97 -2.24 24.71
N ARG A 197 -7.35 -1.09 24.98
CA ARG A 197 -7.85 0.22 24.52
C ARG A 197 -7.94 0.29 22.99
N LEU A 198 -6.97 -0.27 22.27
CA LEU A 198 -7.01 -0.31 20.81
C LEU A 198 -8.20 -1.15 20.32
N LEU A 199 -8.36 -2.36 20.87
CA LEU A 199 -9.42 -3.29 20.46
C LEU A 199 -10.81 -2.73 20.76
N SER A 200 -11.01 -2.02 21.89
CA SER A 200 -12.30 -1.38 22.23
C SER A 200 -12.75 -0.32 21.23
N THR A 201 -11.82 0.21 20.39
CA THR A 201 -12.15 1.16 19.32
C THR A 201 -12.58 0.49 18.00
N ILE A 202 -12.57 -0.84 17.94
CA ILE A 202 -12.90 -1.59 16.73
C ILE A 202 -14.22 -2.34 16.95
N PRO A 203 -15.32 -2.01 16.24
CA PRO A 203 -16.60 -2.69 16.42
C PRO A 203 -16.54 -4.22 16.29
N MET A 204 -15.70 -4.76 15.43
CA MET A 204 -15.48 -6.22 15.31
C MET A 204 -14.66 -6.82 16.46
N GLY A 205 -14.20 -6.04 17.45
CA GLY A 205 -13.52 -6.49 18.66
C GLY A 205 -12.12 -7.11 18.45
N ARG A 206 -11.55 -7.00 17.27
CA ARG A 206 -10.22 -7.57 16.95
C ARG A 206 -9.48 -6.75 15.90
N MET A 207 -8.18 -6.89 15.85
CA MET A 207 -7.40 -6.41 14.71
C MET A 207 -7.72 -7.21 13.43
N GLY A 208 -7.53 -6.58 12.29
CA GLY A 208 -7.51 -7.26 10.99
C GLY A 208 -6.23 -8.08 10.81
N LYS A 209 -6.29 -9.12 9.97
CA LYS A 209 -5.12 -9.86 9.50
C LYS A 209 -4.62 -9.28 8.20
N ALA A 210 -3.32 -9.39 7.92
CA ALA A 210 -2.74 -8.92 6.66
C ALA A 210 -3.44 -9.54 5.42
N ASP A 211 -3.85 -10.81 5.52
CA ASP A 211 -4.57 -11.52 4.46
C ASP A 211 -5.98 -10.94 4.19
N GLU A 212 -6.65 -10.39 5.22
CA GLU A 212 -7.96 -9.74 5.03
C GLU A 212 -7.80 -8.43 4.23
N ILE A 213 -6.72 -7.70 4.49
CA ILE A 213 -6.39 -6.48 3.72
C ILE A 213 -5.94 -6.86 2.30
N ALA A 214 -5.18 -7.94 2.14
CA ALA A 214 -4.76 -8.44 0.83
C ALA A 214 -5.94 -8.82 -0.08
N LYS A 215 -7.02 -9.38 0.47
CA LYS A 215 -8.25 -9.67 -0.29
C LYS A 215 -8.91 -8.41 -0.83
N ALA A 216 -8.93 -7.33 -0.06
CA ALA A 216 -9.43 -6.04 -0.52
C ALA A 216 -8.50 -5.40 -1.57
N ALA A 217 -7.17 -5.57 -1.43
CA ALA A 217 -6.22 -5.17 -2.45
C ALA A 217 -6.45 -5.95 -3.76
N LEU A 218 -6.71 -7.26 -3.69
CA LEU A 218 -7.04 -8.10 -4.84
C LEU A 218 -8.34 -7.62 -5.52
N PHE A 219 -9.38 -7.32 -4.75
CA PHE A 219 -10.62 -6.73 -5.30
C PHE A 219 -10.32 -5.47 -6.10
N LEU A 220 -9.56 -4.52 -5.53
CA LEU A 220 -9.22 -3.27 -6.21
C LEU A 220 -8.28 -3.48 -7.42
N ALA A 221 -7.45 -4.54 -7.41
CA ALA A 221 -6.54 -4.87 -8.50
C ALA A 221 -7.23 -5.55 -9.67
N SER A 222 -8.30 -6.28 -9.43
CA SER A 222 -8.99 -7.13 -10.40
C SER A 222 -10.16 -6.43 -11.11
N ASP A 223 -10.74 -7.12 -12.09
CA ASP A 223 -11.91 -6.68 -12.82
C ASP A 223 -13.20 -6.70 -11.97
N ASP A 224 -13.18 -7.35 -10.79
CA ASP A 224 -14.28 -7.28 -9.82
C ASP A 224 -14.60 -5.85 -9.38
N SER A 225 -13.62 -4.93 -9.50
CA SER A 225 -13.78 -3.51 -9.22
C SER A 225 -13.76 -2.63 -10.48
N SER A 226 -14.19 -3.17 -11.63
CA SER A 226 -14.15 -2.50 -12.93
C SER A 226 -14.91 -1.16 -12.99
N PHE A 227 -15.90 -0.96 -12.11
CA PHE A 227 -16.65 0.31 -11.98
C PHE A 227 -16.36 1.06 -10.69
N VAL A 228 -15.18 0.81 -10.07
CA VAL A 228 -14.75 1.42 -8.79
C VAL A 228 -13.48 2.23 -9.00
N THR A 229 -13.59 3.55 -8.91
CA THR A 229 -12.44 4.48 -8.99
C THR A 229 -12.68 5.72 -8.12
N GLY A 230 -11.62 6.32 -7.60
CA GLY A 230 -11.67 7.54 -6.77
C GLY A 230 -12.09 7.32 -5.32
N ILE A 231 -12.31 6.08 -4.89
CA ILE A 231 -12.80 5.77 -3.54
C ILE A 231 -11.67 5.59 -2.53
N GLU A 232 -12.05 5.72 -1.27
CA GLU A 232 -11.32 5.20 -0.11
C GLU A 232 -12.08 3.99 0.44
N LEU A 233 -11.49 2.80 0.29
CA LEU A 233 -12.05 1.56 0.81
C LEU A 233 -11.48 1.28 2.20
N PHE A 234 -12.31 1.42 3.23
CA PHE A 234 -11.95 1.07 4.60
C PHE A 234 -12.05 -0.45 4.82
N VAL A 235 -10.98 -1.02 5.38
CA VAL A 235 -10.91 -2.43 5.81
C VAL A 235 -10.41 -2.43 7.25
N ASP A 236 -11.30 -2.13 8.18
CA ASP A 236 -10.95 -1.63 9.50
C ASP A 236 -11.80 -2.18 10.65
N GLY A 237 -12.66 -3.14 10.36
CA GLY A 237 -13.59 -3.71 11.36
C GLY A 237 -14.64 -2.70 11.84
N GLY A 238 -14.93 -1.66 11.05
CA GLY A 238 -15.93 -0.63 11.36
C GLY A 238 -15.37 0.60 12.08
N ARG A 239 -14.07 0.66 12.36
CA ARG A 239 -13.48 1.71 13.22
C ARG A 239 -13.66 3.13 12.68
N ALA A 240 -13.63 3.33 11.37
CA ALA A 240 -13.79 4.65 10.77
C ALA A 240 -15.26 5.13 10.69
N GLN A 241 -16.21 4.23 10.93
CA GLN A 241 -17.64 4.51 10.73
C GLN A 241 -18.35 5.04 11.99
N ILE A 242 -17.68 4.99 13.16
CA ILE A 242 -18.21 5.43 14.46
C ILE A 242 -17.33 6.47 15.13
#